data_b2ed7aec4de1977f9e8dc05ee5bb80cb
#
_entry.id   b2ed7aec4de1977f9e8dc05ee5bb80cb
#
_cell.length_a   1.000
_cell.length_b   1.000
_cell.length_c   1.000
_cell.angle_alpha   90.00
_cell.angle_beta   90.00
_cell.angle_gamma   90.00
#
_symmetry.space_group_name_H-M   'P 1'
#
loop_
_entity.id
_entity.type
_entity.pdbx_description
1 polymer ?
#
loop_
_entity_poly.entity_id
_entity_poly.type
_entity_poly.pdbx_seq_one_letter_code
_entity_poly.pdbx_strand_id
1 'polypeptide(L)'
;METERIQNGQTIVAKDAAADTDQCQEQQTKEQLLSYIRSLRTRMAGLERLESEHERVEQALITAIQEWEATFNATRDPIMLVDKDFRIVQANHSAARFFGKPPGTILGQTTHSLLYGTDLPPDNWPLKIARQTNKHEDAELYVSQKDAWIAVSADPVTNDTGDIAYFVHILRDITYRKKAEQTLANLNIELHKTVKDLENSNQEHRNFAHVIAHDLKSPLRGIGSIADRLIRKYSDKLDDEGNNQLRLLIVRTKRMSDFIDGILRYAEIGHVVEEQHNVDVNALLAEIIGEIVIPDNFEVIIEQPLPTVRGERLRLKQVFQNLLSNAVKYTDKPKGQIKIGCTEENGFWKFSIADNGCGIKENYFGKIFEIFQTLTSRDKTESTGIGLTIVKKIVELYGGKVWVESKVNEGSTFFFTLPKAKSQGDEKCHC
;
A
#
# COMPACT_ATOMS: atom_id res chain seq x y z
N MET A 1 -108.57 -6.93 85.27
CA MET A 1 -107.43 -5.99 84.97
C MET A 1 -106.06 -6.70 84.77
N GLU A 2 -105.99 -7.99 84.93
CA GLU A 2 -104.73 -8.72 84.79
C GLU A 2 -104.50 -9.34 83.34
N THR A 3 -105.57 -9.57 82.59
CA THR A 3 -105.55 -10.23 81.27
C THR A 3 -105.21 -9.28 80.14
N GLU A 4 -105.35 -7.95 80.24
CA GLU A 4 -104.99 -6.97 79.21
C GLU A 4 -103.47 -6.55 79.19
N ARG A 5 -102.78 -6.72 80.34
CA ARG A 5 -101.35 -6.42 80.40
C ARG A 5 -100.43 -7.48 79.74
N ILE A 6 -100.93 -8.74 79.74
CA ILE A 6 -100.12 -9.83 79.15
C ILE A 6 -100.20 -9.80 77.61
N GLN A 7 -101.35 -9.42 76.99
CA GLN A 7 -101.47 -9.32 75.52
C GLN A 7 -100.69 -8.14 74.91
N ASN A 8 -100.59 -6.99 75.63
CA ASN A 8 -99.80 -5.86 75.13
C ASN A 8 -98.27 -6.08 75.25
N GLY A 9 -97.76 -6.83 76.21
CA GLY A 9 -96.37 -7.20 76.38
C GLY A 9 -95.85 -8.16 75.29
N GLN A 10 -96.71 -9.15 74.94
CA GLN A 10 -96.34 -10.10 73.82
C GLN A 10 -96.38 -9.47 72.42
N THR A 11 -97.21 -8.46 72.17
CA THR A 11 -97.32 -7.75 70.91
C THR A 11 -96.14 -6.78 70.72
N ILE A 12 -95.60 -6.18 71.77
CA ILE A 12 -94.45 -5.30 71.73
C ILE A 12 -93.13 -6.12 71.48
N VAL A 13 -92.98 -7.26 72.21
CA VAL A 13 -91.79 -8.15 72.01
C VAL A 13 -91.78 -8.81 70.61
N ALA A 14 -92.94 -9.13 70.02
CA ALA A 14 -93.05 -9.67 68.67
C ALA A 14 -92.77 -8.62 67.58
N LYS A 15 -93.09 -7.33 67.85
CA LYS A 15 -92.74 -6.23 66.90
C LYS A 15 -91.25 -5.86 66.95
N ASP A 16 -90.63 -5.87 68.12
CA ASP A 16 -89.20 -5.62 68.27
C ASP A 16 -88.36 -6.77 67.69
N ALA A 17 -88.80 -8.04 67.84
CA ALA A 17 -88.15 -9.20 67.26
C ALA A 17 -88.31 -9.24 65.73
N ALA A 18 -89.41 -8.75 65.16
CA ALA A 18 -89.60 -8.64 63.70
C ALA A 18 -88.79 -7.48 63.14
N ALA A 19 -88.66 -6.36 63.87
CA ALA A 19 -87.80 -5.22 63.42
C ALA A 19 -86.33 -5.58 63.50
N ASP A 20 -85.89 -6.37 64.49
CA ASP A 20 -84.48 -6.85 64.57
C ASP A 20 -84.14 -7.85 63.42
N THR A 21 -85.12 -8.70 63.05
CA THR A 21 -84.95 -9.66 61.92
C THR A 21 -84.91 -8.95 60.61
N ASP A 22 -85.68 -7.93 60.33
CA ASP A 22 -85.69 -7.13 59.14
C ASP A 22 -84.39 -6.31 59.04
N GLN A 23 -83.91 -5.72 60.13
CA GLN A 23 -82.63 -5.01 60.18
C GLN A 23 -81.45 -5.96 59.97
N CYS A 24 -81.49 -7.17 60.45
CA CYS A 24 -80.45 -8.19 60.22
C CYS A 24 -80.41 -8.67 58.75
N GLN A 25 -81.63 -8.84 58.14
CA GLN A 25 -81.73 -9.18 56.73
C GLN A 25 -81.25 -8.04 55.80
N GLU A 26 -81.56 -6.79 56.09
CA GLU A 26 -81.09 -5.61 55.39
C GLU A 26 -79.54 -5.48 55.49
N GLN A 27 -79.02 -5.72 56.72
CA GLN A 27 -77.54 -5.69 56.90
C GLN A 27 -76.82 -6.78 56.14
N GLN A 28 -77.36 -8.00 56.12
CA GLN A 28 -76.81 -9.14 55.39
C GLN A 28 -76.86 -8.94 53.88
N THR A 29 -77.94 -8.35 53.33
CA THR A 29 -78.08 -7.97 51.92
C THR A 29 -77.08 -6.88 51.51
N LYS A 30 -76.88 -5.88 52.38
CA LYS A 30 -75.91 -4.80 52.19
C LYS A 30 -74.46 -5.32 52.15
N GLU A 31 -74.06 -6.25 53.01
CA GLU A 31 -72.81 -6.90 53.05
C GLU A 31 -72.53 -7.74 51.77
N GLN A 32 -73.55 -8.47 51.30
CA GLN A 32 -73.51 -9.23 50.07
C GLN A 32 -73.33 -8.31 48.88
N LEU A 33 -74.07 -7.21 48.80
CA LEU A 33 -73.88 -6.19 47.70
C LEU A 33 -72.51 -5.54 47.75
N LEU A 34 -71.98 -5.21 48.94
CA LEU A 34 -70.64 -4.65 49.11
C LEU A 34 -69.55 -5.65 48.66
N SER A 35 -69.69 -6.92 48.96
CA SER A 35 -68.77 -7.97 48.55
C SER A 35 -68.81 -8.15 47.03
N TYR A 36 -69.98 -8.09 46.40
CA TYR A 36 -70.15 -8.16 44.95
C TYR A 36 -69.57 -6.94 44.26
N ILE A 37 -69.78 -5.73 44.79
CA ILE A 37 -69.13 -4.51 44.25
C ILE A 37 -67.58 -4.59 44.32
N ARG A 38 -67.02 -5.12 45.42
CA ARG A 38 -65.58 -5.34 45.56
C ARG A 38 -65.07 -6.32 44.47
N SER A 39 -65.81 -7.43 44.28
CA SER A 39 -65.43 -8.40 43.24
C SER A 39 -65.46 -7.82 41.79
N LEU A 40 -66.50 -7.01 41.53
CA LEU A 40 -66.57 -6.29 40.20
C LEU A 40 -65.46 -5.28 40.04
N ARG A 41 -65.14 -4.50 41.07
CA ARG A 41 -64.00 -3.57 41.01
C ARG A 41 -62.67 -4.27 40.79
N THR A 42 -62.43 -5.42 41.42
CA THR A 42 -61.25 -6.24 41.23
C THR A 42 -61.19 -6.78 39.78
N ARG A 43 -62.31 -7.23 39.23
CA ARG A 43 -62.41 -7.67 37.82
C ARG A 43 -62.20 -6.52 36.83
N MET A 44 -62.80 -5.35 37.12
CA MET A 44 -62.59 -4.15 36.29
C MET A 44 -61.10 -3.75 36.25
N ALA A 45 -60.46 -3.66 37.44
CA ALA A 45 -59.02 -3.36 37.53
C ALA A 45 -58.12 -4.40 36.76
N GLY A 46 -58.57 -5.68 36.80
CA GLY A 46 -57.89 -6.74 36.02
C GLY A 46 -58.04 -6.57 34.51
N LEU A 47 -59.25 -6.21 34.05
CA LEU A 47 -59.50 -5.95 32.63
C LEU A 47 -58.76 -4.70 32.12
N GLU A 48 -58.78 -3.61 32.91
CA GLU A 48 -58.03 -2.38 32.57
C GLU A 48 -56.53 -2.64 32.48
N ARG A 49 -55.95 -3.50 33.33
CA ARG A 49 -54.53 -3.93 33.19
C ARG A 49 -54.27 -4.73 31.93
N LEU A 50 -55.14 -5.70 31.61
CA LEU A 50 -54.99 -6.51 30.38
C LEU A 50 -55.15 -5.68 29.11
N GLU A 51 -56.07 -4.71 29.11
CA GLU A 51 -56.27 -3.77 28.02
C GLU A 51 -55.01 -2.90 27.81
N SER A 52 -54.47 -2.32 28.90
CA SER A 52 -53.23 -1.54 28.85
C SER A 52 -52.00 -2.36 28.40
N GLU A 53 -51.92 -3.63 28.82
CA GLU A 53 -50.85 -4.54 28.40
C GLU A 53 -51.00 -4.91 26.92
N HIS A 54 -52.21 -5.15 26.45
CA HIS A 54 -52.52 -5.41 25.05
C HIS A 54 -52.14 -4.22 24.15
N GLU A 55 -52.55 -3.01 24.53
CA GLU A 55 -52.16 -1.77 23.81
C GLU A 55 -50.65 -1.59 23.74
N ARG A 56 -49.94 -1.88 24.85
CA ARG A 56 -48.45 -1.80 24.83
C ARG A 56 -47.81 -2.81 23.89
N VAL A 57 -48.31 -4.05 23.86
CA VAL A 57 -47.81 -5.10 22.97
C VAL A 57 -48.10 -4.75 21.52
N GLU A 58 -49.30 -4.27 21.23
CA GLU A 58 -49.71 -3.84 19.89
C GLU A 58 -48.83 -2.67 19.38
N GLN A 59 -48.63 -1.65 20.25
CA GLN A 59 -47.76 -0.51 19.89
C GLN A 59 -46.30 -0.93 19.67
N ALA A 60 -45.77 -1.83 20.51
CA ALA A 60 -44.42 -2.37 20.35
C ALA A 60 -44.28 -3.17 19.04
N LEU A 61 -45.29 -3.94 18.69
CA LEU A 61 -45.33 -4.70 17.43
C LEU A 61 -45.35 -3.77 16.20
N ILE A 62 -46.20 -2.74 16.23
CA ILE A 62 -46.28 -1.74 15.15
C ILE A 62 -44.91 -1.05 14.99
N THR A 63 -44.29 -0.64 16.10
CA THR A 63 -42.96 -0.01 16.06
C THR A 63 -41.90 -0.95 15.48
N ALA A 64 -41.87 -2.20 15.93
CA ALA A 64 -40.91 -3.19 15.41
C ALA A 64 -41.09 -3.47 13.91
N ILE A 65 -42.34 -3.53 13.43
CA ILE A 65 -42.63 -3.68 11.99
C ILE A 65 -42.13 -2.48 11.21
N GLN A 66 -42.39 -1.25 11.70
CA GLN A 66 -41.91 -0.02 11.02
C GLN A 66 -40.37 0.07 10.97
N GLU A 67 -39.69 -0.25 12.05
CA GLU A 67 -38.25 -0.29 12.12
C GLU A 67 -37.66 -1.35 11.18
N TRP A 68 -38.28 -2.52 11.13
CA TRP A 68 -37.88 -3.59 10.21
C TRP A 68 -38.08 -3.17 8.74
N GLU A 69 -39.24 -2.61 8.38
CA GLU A 69 -39.52 -2.13 7.02
C GLU A 69 -38.56 -1.00 6.62
N ALA A 70 -38.28 -0.07 7.51
CA ALA A 70 -37.34 1.01 7.26
C ALA A 70 -35.93 0.46 6.99
N THR A 71 -35.46 -0.48 7.78
CA THR A 71 -34.14 -1.12 7.62
C THR A 71 -34.08 -1.95 6.33
N PHE A 72 -35.10 -2.76 6.07
CA PHE A 72 -35.20 -3.59 4.87
C PHE A 72 -35.18 -2.76 3.58
N ASN A 73 -35.82 -1.58 3.58
CA ASN A 73 -35.89 -0.69 2.43
C ASN A 73 -34.71 0.28 2.32
N ALA A 74 -33.94 0.49 3.39
CA ALA A 74 -32.77 1.39 3.37
C ALA A 74 -31.55 0.78 2.63
N THR A 75 -31.51 -0.53 2.48
CA THR A 75 -30.39 -1.21 1.80
C THR A 75 -30.43 -0.95 0.29
N ARG A 76 -29.22 -0.78 -0.29
CA ARG A 76 -29.09 -0.59 -1.76
C ARG A 76 -29.16 -1.89 -2.52
N ASP A 77 -28.83 -3.01 -1.89
CA ASP A 77 -28.89 -4.32 -2.51
C ASP A 77 -30.36 -4.81 -2.59
N PRO A 78 -30.78 -5.43 -3.68
CA PRO A 78 -32.03 -6.17 -3.78
C PRO A 78 -32.08 -7.30 -2.76
N ILE A 79 -33.00 -7.22 -1.82
CA ILE A 79 -33.26 -8.26 -0.81
C ILE A 79 -34.68 -8.77 -0.99
N MET A 80 -34.82 -10.08 -1.04
CA MET A 80 -36.09 -10.77 -1.19
C MET A 80 -36.22 -11.90 -0.17
N LEU A 81 -37.42 -12.09 0.37
CA LEU A 81 -37.83 -13.32 1.02
C LEU A 81 -38.46 -14.23 -0.01
N VAL A 82 -38.01 -15.47 -0.06
CA VAL A 82 -38.40 -16.45 -1.10
C VAL A 82 -38.89 -17.71 -0.39
N ASP A 83 -40.04 -18.25 -0.83
CA ASP A 83 -40.60 -19.48 -0.29
C ASP A 83 -39.84 -20.76 -0.73
N LYS A 84 -40.33 -21.92 -0.30
CA LYS A 84 -39.75 -23.24 -0.63
C LYS A 84 -39.82 -23.55 -2.13
N ASP A 85 -40.71 -22.91 -2.87
CA ASP A 85 -40.88 -23.07 -4.30
C ASP A 85 -40.18 -21.98 -5.10
N PHE A 86 -39.25 -21.23 -4.42
CA PHE A 86 -38.48 -20.14 -4.96
C PHE A 86 -39.28 -18.93 -5.43
N ARG A 87 -40.51 -18.76 -4.93
CA ARG A 87 -41.38 -17.61 -5.24
C ARG A 87 -41.09 -16.47 -4.25
N ILE A 88 -40.98 -15.28 -4.79
CA ILE A 88 -40.78 -14.07 -4.00
C ILE A 88 -42.04 -13.78 -3.17
N VAL A 89 -41.92 -13.86 -1.85
CA VAL A 89 -43.01 -13.53 -0.90
C VAL A 89 -42.93 -12.05 -0.50
N GLN A 90 -41.69 -11.52 -0.35
CA GLN A 90 -41.47 -10.13 -0.02
C GLN A 90 -40.20 -9.62 -0.68
N ALA A 91 -40.17 -8.34 -1.01
CA ALA A 91 -39.04 -7.70 -1.68
C ALA A 91 -38.91 -6.25 -1.21
N ASN A 92 -37.67 -5.79 -1.05
CA ASN A 92 -37.40 -4.38 -0.73
C ASN A 92 -37.51 -3.47 -1.99
N HIS A 93 -37.49 -2.17 -1.76
CA HIS A 93 -37.55 -1.18 -2.85
C HIS A 93 -36.39 -1.33 -3.86
N SER A 94 -35.23 -1.79 -3.40
CA SER A 94 -34.08 -2.00 -4.27
C SER A 94 -34.27 -3.16 -5.24
N ALA A 95 -35.01 -4.22 -4.84
CA ALA A 95 -35.37 -5.33 -5.73
C ALA A 95 -36.31 -4.85 -6.83
N ALA A 96 -37.29 -4.02 -6.51
CA ALA A 96 -38.20 -3.44 -7.52
C ALA A 96 -37.42 -2.59 -8.54
N ARG A 97 -36.51 -1.74 -8.07
CA ARG A 97 -35.65 -0.94 -8.96
C ARG A 97 -34.72 -1.79 -9.80
N PHE A 98 -34.14 -2.85 -9.24
CA PHE A 98 -33.21 -3.75 -9.92
C PHE A 98 -33.89 -4.49 -11.08
N PHE A 99 -35.11 -4.99 -10.86
CA PHE A 99 -35.88 -5.64 -11.90
C PHE A 99 -36.63 -4.67 -12.85
N GLY A 100 -36.66 -3.37 -12.51
CA GLY A 100 -37.38 -2.37 -13.29
C GLY A 100 -38.90 -2.61 -13.30
N LYS A 101 -39.46 -3.21 -12.25
CA LYS A 101 -40.87 -3.59 -12.14
C LYS A 101 -41.44 -3.06 -10.81
N PRO A 102 -42.74 -2.68 -10.75
CA PRO A 102 -43.40 -2.33 -9.51
C PRO A 102 -43.31 -3.46 -8.48
N PRO A 103 -43.22 -3.17 -7.16
CA PRO A 103 -43.08 -4.20 -6.14
C PRO A 103 -44.13 -5.30 -6.19
N GLY A 104 -45.40 -4.95 -6.40
CA GLY A 104 -46.51 -5.91 -6.51
C GLY A 104 -46.44 -6.88 -7.68
N THR A 105 -45.69 -6.56 -8.72
CA THR A 105 -45.57 -7.41 -9.91
C THR A 105 -44.45 -8.45 -9.82
N ILE A 106 -43.52 -8.28 -8.90
CA ILE A 106 -42.42 -9.26 -8.67
C ILE A 106 -42.80 -10.32 -7.66
N LEU A 107 -43.80 -10.07 -6.82
CA LEU A 107 -44.33 -11.06 -5.87
C LEU A 107 -44.91 -12.27 -6.58
N GLY A 108 -44.65 -13.46 -6.03
CA GLY A 108 -45.08 -14.75 -6.62
C GLY A 108 -44.26 -15.22 -7.82
N GLN A 109 -43.39 -14.37 -8.39
CA GLN A 109 -42.46 -14.78 -9.45
C GLN A 109 -41.18 -15.36 -8.82
N THR A 110 -40.41 -16.10 -9.62
CA THR A 110 -39.10 -16.62 -9.20
C THR A 110 -37.98 -15.67 -9.65
N THR A 111 -36.92 -15.56 -8.86
CA THR A 111 -35.78 -14.66 -9.17
C THR A 111 -35.05 -15.06 -10.43
N HIS A 112 -34.94 -16.38 -10.71
CA HIS A 112 -34.30 -16.85 -11.93
C HIS A 112 -35.14 -16.53 -13.18
N SER A 113 -36.49 -16.61 -13.10
CA SER A 113 -37.33 -16.20 -14.23
C SER A 113 -37.23 -14.70 -14.52
N LEU A 114 -37.07 -13.88 -13.46
CA LEU A 114 -36.89 -12.44 -13.62
C LEU A 114 -35.51 -12.07 -14.19
N LEU A 115 -34.46 -12.87 -13.90
CA LEU A 115 -33.10 -12.64 -14.40
C LEU A 115 -32.81 -13.23 -15.77
N TYR A 116 -33.32 -14.44 -16.04
CA TYR A 116 -32.96 -15.21 -17.22
C TYR A 116 -34.16 -15.45 -18.16
N GLY A 117 -35.39 -15.16 -17.70
CA GLY A 117 -36.61 -15.46 -18.49
C GLY A 117 -36.90 -16.95 -18.62
N THR A 118 -36.34 -17.80 -17.75
CA THR A 118 -36.49 -19.27 -17.81
C THR A 118 -37.33 -19.78 -16.65
N ASP A 119 -38.07 -20.86 -16.85
CA ASP A 119 -38.86 -21.48 -15.80
C ASP A 119 -38.03 -22.36 -14.85
N LEU A 120 -36.86 -22.78 -15.29
CA LEU A 120 -35.95 -23.60 -14.49
C LEU A 120 -34.69 -22.79 -14.07
N PRO A 121 -34.28 -22.87 -12.81
CA PRO A 121 -33.07 -22.24 -12.37
C PRO A 121 -31.82 -22.93 -12.95
N PRO A 122 -30.72 -22.20 -13.17
CA PRO A 122 -29.40 -22.78 -13.48
C PRO A 122 -28.97 -23.84 -12.47
N ASP A 123 -28.11 -24.77 -12.86
CA ASP A 123 -27.65 -25.85 -11.96
C ASP A 123 -26.90 -25.32 -10.74
N ASN A 124 -26.11 -24.24 -10.90
CA ASN A 124 -25.38 -23.57 -9.85
C ASN A 124 -26.19 -22.47 -9.15
N TRP A 125 -27.52 -22.53 -9.19
CA TRP A 125 -28.38 -21.52 -8.57
C TRP A 125 -28.34 -21.64 -7.04
N PRO A 126 -27.94 -20.60 -6.29
CA PRO A 126 -27.76 -20.69 -4.84
C PRO A 126 -28.97 -21.16 -4.06
N LEU A 127 -30.20 -20.71 -4.42
CA LEU A 127 -31.43 -21.17 -3.78
C LEU A 127 -31.68 -22.68 -3.93
N LYS A 128 -31.31 -23.27 -5.10
CA LYS A 128 -31.43 -24.70 -5.34
C LYS A 128 -30.48 -25.50 -4.47
N ILE A 129 -29.26 -25.00 -4.31
CA ILE A 129 -28.23 -25.65 -3.50
C ILE A 129 -28.53 -25.46 -2.00
N ALA A 130 -28.88 -24.24 -1.56
CA ALA A 130 -29.22 -23.92 -0.18
C ALA A 130 -30.41 -24.76 0.33
N ARG A 131 -31.40 -25.07 -0.55
CA ARG A 131 -32.50 -25.97 -0.20
C ARG A 131 -32.03 -27.41 0.09
N GLN A 132 -30.96 -27.87 -0.57
CA GLN A 132 -30.43 -29.22 -0.37
C GLN A 132 -29.47 -29.30 0.82
N THR A 133 -28.65 -28.26 1.00
CA THR A 133 -27.59 -28.23 2.02
C THR A 133 -28.06 -27.69 3.35
N ASN A 134 -29.18 -26.94 3.36
CA ASN A 134 -29.66 -26.15 4.49
C ASN A 134 -28.59 -25.20 5.06
N LYS A 135 -27.76 -24.63 4.16
CA LYS A 135 -26.68 -23.70 4.49
C LYS A 135 -26.73 -22.48 3.60
N HIS A 136 -25.98 -21.44 4.02
CA HIS A 136 -25.67 -20.31 3.16
C HIS A 136 -24.97 -20.77 1.89
N GLU A 137 -25.43 -20.27 0.75
CA GLU A 137 -24.83 -20.53 -0.56
C GLU A 137 -24.77 -19.22 -1.35
N ASP A 138 -23.65 -19.05 -2.07
CA ASP A 138 -23.46 -17.90 -2.95
C ASP A 138 -22.87 -18.29 -4.30
N ALA A 139 -23.08 -17.45 -5.30
CA ALA A 139 -22.48 -17.59 -6.62
C ALA A 139 -22.35 -16.24 -7.31
N GLU A 140 -21.34 -16.08 -8.16
CA GLU A 140 -21.20 -14.95 -9.06
C GLU A 140 -21.60 -15.37 -10.47
N LEU A 141 -22.65 -14.79 -10.98
CA LEU A 141 -23.28 -15.20 -12.23
C LEU A 141 -23.30 -14.04 -13.24
N TYR A 142 -22.97 -14.35 -14.49
CA TYR A 142 -23.15 -13.39 -15.57
C TYR A 142 -24.56 -13.47 -16.12
N VAL A 143 -25.26 -12.35 -16.08
CA VAL A 143 -26.66 -12.25 -16.61
C VAL A 143 -26.62 -11.52 -17.93
N SER A 144 -26.68 -12.28 -19.04
CA SER A 144 -26.55 -11.76 -20.40
C SER A 144 -27.64 -10.73 -20.77
N GLN A 145 -28.86 -10.90 -20.26
CA GLN A 145 -29.95 -9.95 -20.49
C GLN A 145 -29.72 -8.56 -19.91
N LYS A 146 -28.84 -8.46 -18.90
CA LYS A 146 -28.49 -7.18 -18.23
C LYS A 146 -27.07 -6.73 -18.56
N ASP A 147 -26.30 -7.54 -19.28
CA ASP A 147 -24.84 -7.35 -19.48
C ASP A 147 -24.13 -7.08 -18.15
N ALA A 148 -24.44 -7.85 -17.10
CA ALA A 148 -24.02 -7.60 -15.74
C ALA A 148 -23.58 -8.87 -15.02
N TRP A 149 -22.56 -8.74 -14.17
CA TRP A 149 -22.19 -9.74 -13.19
C TRP A 149 -22.96 -9.51 -11.89
N ILE A 150 -23.68 -10.52 -11.45
CA ILE A 150 -24.50 -10.46 -10.25
C ILE A 150 -23.97 -11.47 -9.25
N ALA A 151 -23.60 -11.01 -8.05
CA ALA A 151 -23.41 -11.88 -6.92
C ALA A 151 -24.78 -12.19 -6.32
N VAL A 152 -25.07 -13.46 -6.19
CA VAL A 152 -26.35 -14.00 -5.71
C VAL A 152 -26.08 -14.78 -4.45
N SER A 153 -26.77 -14.48 -3.35
CA SER A 153 -26.70 -15.27 -2.12
C SER A 153 -28.08 -15.78 -1.69
N ALA A 154 -28.08 -16.90 -1.00
CA ALA A 154 -29.27 -17.54 -0.46
C ALA A 154 -29.02 -18.07 0.95
N ASP A 155 -29.71 -17.53 1.92
CA ASP A 155 -29.65 -17.91 3.34
C ASP A 155 -30.97 -18.58 3.76
N PRO A 156 -30.98 -19.87 4.13
CA PRO A 156 -32.17 -20.52 4.62
C PRO A 156 -32.55 -20.01 6.02
N VAL A 157 -33.81 -19.71 6.22
CA VAL A 157 -34.39 -19.38 7.52
C VAL A 157 -35.30 -20.52 7.94
N THR A 158 -35.00 -21.11 9.11
CA THR A 158 -35.74 -22.26 9.66
C THR A 158 -36.78 -21.81 10.68
N ASN A 159 -37.87 -22.56 10.77
CA ASN A 159 -38.87 -22.44 11.82
C ASN A 159 -38.40 -23.18 13.11
N ASP A 160 -39.24 -23.16 14.16
CA ASP A 160 -38.97 -23.79 15.47
C ASP A 160 -38.82 -25.33 15.35
N THR A 161 -39.31 -25.95 14.29
CA THR A 161 -39.17 -27.40 14.01
C THR A 161 -37.88 -27.73 13.23
N GLY A 162 -37.10 -26.74 12.84
CA GLY A 162 -35.89 -26.94 12.06
C GLY A 162 -36.10 -27.04 10.54
N ASP A 163 -37.37 -26.94 10.08
CA ASP A 163 -37.70 -26.93 8.66
C ASP A 163 -37.48 -25.54 8.05
N ILE A 164 -37.01 -25.50 6.80
CA ILE A 164 -36.88 -24.24 6.07
C ILE A 164 -38.24 -23.57 5.94
N ALA A 165 -38.39 -22.38 6.46
CA ALA A 165 -39.60 -21.57 6.32
C ALA A 165 -39.55 -20.75 5.02
N TYR A 166 -38.45 -20.04 4.79
CA TYR A 166 -38.16 -19.24 3.61
C TYR A 166 -36.65 -19.08 3.46
N PHE A 167 -36.24 -18.39 2.39
CA PHE A 167 -34.84 -17.99 2.15
C PHE A 167 -34.74 -16.47 2.12
N VAL A 168 -33.69 -15.92 2.70
CA VAL A 168 -33.24 -14.55 2.42
C VAL A 168 -32.37 -14.62 1.16
N HIS A 169 -32.78 -13.94 0.12
CA HIS A 169 -32.12 -13.94 -1.18
C HIS A 169 -31.68 -12.55 -1.54
N ILE A 170 -30.36 -12.37 -1.74
CA ILE A 170 -29.75 -11.07 -1.99
C ILE A 170 -29.05 -11.11 -3.36
N LEU A 171 -29.25 -10.05 -4.12
CA LEU A 171 -28.57 -9.83 -5.39
C LEU A 171 -27.69 -8.59 -5.27
N ARG A 172 -26.48 -8.65 -5.79
CA ARG A 172 -25.57 -7.50 -5.84
C ARG A 172 -24.95 -7.38 -7.20
N ASP A 173 -25.08 -6.23 -7.85
CA ASP A 173 -24.35 -5.93 -9.09
C ASP A 173 -22.85 -5.73 -8.77
N ILE A 174 -22.05 -6.64 -9.30
CA ILE A 174 -20.59 -6.66 -9.17
C ILE A 174 -19.87 -6.40 -10.49
N THR A 175 -20.59 -5.89 -11.49
CA THR A 175 -20.04 -5.65 -12.84
C THR A 175 -18.84 -4.72 -12.81
N TYR A 176 -18.94 -3.62 -12.05
CA TYR A 176 -17.82 -2.70 -11.88
C TYR A 176 -16.58 -3.37 -11.27
N ARG A 177 -16.78 -4.18 -10.22
CA ARG A 177 -15.69 -4.94 -9.58
C ARG A 177 -15.04 -5.90 -10.58
N LYS A 178 -15.83 -6.68 -11.31
CA LYS A 178 -15.30 -7.63 -12.32
C LYS A 178 -14.54 -6.94 -13.45
N LYS A 179 -15.04 -5.81 -13.94
CA LYS A 179 -14.33 -5.01 -14.97
C LYS A 179 -13.02 -4.44 -14.43
N ALA A 180 -12.98 -3.96 -13.18
CA ALA A 180 -11.77 -3.47 -12.56
C ALA A 180 -10.74 -4.60 -12.35
N GLU A 181 -11.15 -5.77 -11.85
CA GLU A 181 -10.32 -6.97 -11.71
C GLU A 181 -9.70 -7.39 -13.05
N GLN A 182 -10.49 -7.43 -14.11
CA GLN A 182 -10.02 -7.76 -15.45
C GLN A 182 -9.02 -6.73 -16.00
N THR A 183 -9.29 -5.44 -15.78
CA THR A 183 -8.37 -4.36 -16.18
C THR A 183 -7.04 -4.46 -15.45
N LEU A 184 -7.08 -4.69 -14.13
CA LEU A 184 -5.86 -4.90 -13.33
C LEU A 184 -5.07 -6.12 -13.80
N ALA A 185 -5.74 -7.23 -14.11
CA ALA A 185 -5.08 -8.42 -14.64
C ALA A 185 -4.37 -8.13 -15.98
N ASN A 186 -5.04 -7.43 -16.89
CA ASN A 186 -4.48 -7.07 -18.19
C ASN A 186 -3.28 -6.11 -18.05
N LEU A 187 -3.39 -5.09 -17.18
CA LEU A 187 -2.29 -4.16 -16.90
C LEU A 187 -1.08 -4.86 -16.27
N ASN A 188 -1.31 -5.83 -15.39
CA ASN A 188 -0.22 -6.63 -14.81
C ASN A 188 0.52 -7.44 -15.88
N ILE A 189 -0.21 -8.06 -16.82
CA ILE A 189 0.41 -8.80 -17.93
C ILE A 189 1.24 -7.87 -18.80
N GLU A 190 0.71 -6.70 -19.15
CA GLU A 190 1.42 -5.70 -19.96
C GLU A 190 2.66 -5.15 -19.23
N LEU A 191 2.54 -4.86 -17.93
CA LEU A 191 3.66 -4.40 -17.11
C LEU A 191 4.78 -5.44 -17.07
N HIS A 192 4.46 -6.71 -16.81
CA HIS A 192 5.46 -7.78 -16.80
C HIS A 192 6.17 -7.93 -18.15
N LYS A 193 5.42 -7.83 -19.25
CA LYS A 193 6.00 -7.85 -20.59
C LYS A 193 6.96 -6.68 -20.80
N THR A 194 6.52 -5.47 -20.46
CA THR A 194 7.34 -4.25 -20.64
C THR A 194 8.62 -4.31 -19.79
N VAL A 195 8.53 -4.76 -18.55
CA VAL A 195 9.71 -4.95 -17.67
C VAL A 195 10.69 -5.93 -18.30
N LYS A 196 10.20 -7.09 -18.76
CA LYS A 196 11.05 -8.10 -19.41
C LYS A 196 11.73 -7.59 -20.70
N ASP A 197 10.97 -6.85 -21.52
CA ASP A 197 11.53 -6.26 -22.76
C ASP A 197 12.61 -5.21 -22.43
N LEU A 198 12.40 -4.41 -21.39
CA LEU A 198 13.38 -3.43 -20.90
C LEU A 198 14.63 -4.12 -20.35
N GLU A 199 14.49 -5.20 -19.58
CA GLU A 199 15.61 -5.99 -19.06
C GLU A 199 16.43 -6.60 -20.19
N ASN A 200 15.78 -7.18 -21.20
CA ASN A 200 16.44 -7.75 -22.38
C ASN A 200 17.21 -6.67 -23.16
N SER A 201 16.57 -5.53 -23.45
CA SER A 201 17.21 -4.42 -24.14
C SER A 201 18.44 -3.89 -23.38
N ASN A 202 18.31 -3.74 -22.06
CA ASN A 202 19.43 -3.34 -21.21
C ASN A 202 20.58 -4.37 -21.22
N GLN A 203 20.25 -5.67 -21.26
CA GLN A 203 21.25 -6.73 -21.34
C GLN A 203 21.97 -6.71 -22.71
N GLU A 204 21.23 -6.49 -23.78
CA GLU A 204 21.80 -6.35 -25.13
C GLU A 204 22.75 -5.16 -25.21
N HIS A 205 22.37 -3.99 -24.69
CA HIS A 205 23.23 -2.81 -24.65
C HIS A 205 24.53 -3.05 -23.86
N ARG A 206 24.47 -3.80 -22.77
CA ARG A 206 25.67 -4.17 -21.98
C ARG A 206 26.59 -5.11 -22.77
N ASN A 207 26.03 -6.17 -23.33
CA ASN A 207 26.79 -7.13 -24.13
C ASN A 207 27.46 -6.43 -25.28
N PHE A 208 26.76 -5.53 -25.95
CA PHE A 208 27.30 -4.71 -27.05
C PHE A 208 28.46 -3.83 -26.56
N ALA A 209 28.32 -3.14 -25.42
CA ALA A 209 29.40 -2.34 -24.85
C ALA A 209 30.65 -3.20 -24.53
N HIS A 210 30.45 -4.40 -23.94
CA HIS A 210 31.55 -5.32 -23.64
C HIS A 210 32.28 -5.81 -24.89
N VAL A 211 31.55 -6.23 -25.92
CA VAL A 211 32.13 -6.71 -27.18
C VAL A 211 32.93 -5.60 -27.83
N ILE A 212 32.35 -4.42 -28.03
CA ILE A 212 33.05 -3.28 -28.65
C ILE A 212 34.28 -2.88 -27.84
N ALA A 213 34.18 -2.82 -26.53
CA ALA A 213 35.31 -2.45 -25.68
C ALA A 213 36.47 -3.44 -25.83
N HIS A 214 36.18 -4.74 -25.85
CA HIS A 214 37.20 -5.77 -26.10
C HIS A 214 37.86 -5.58 -27.46
N ASP A 215 37.07 -5.40 -28.52
CA ASP A 215 37.56 -5.30 -29.91
C ASP A 215 38.32 -3.99 -30.18
N LEU A 216 38.03 -2.92 -29.43
CA LEU A 216 38.79 -1.67 -29.47
C LEU A 216 40.08 -1.75 -28.64
N LYS A 217 40.08 -2.44 -27.48
CA LYS A 217 41.29 -2.57 -26.65
C LYS A 217 42.38 -3.42 -27.27
N SER A 218 42.02 -4.45 -28.04
CA SER A 218 42.99 -5.36 -28.66
C SER A 218 43.96 -4.63 -29.60
N PRO A 219 43.48 -3.87 -30.62
CA PRO A 219 44.38 -3.11 -31.51
C PRO A 219 45.15 -2.01 -30.76
N LEU A 220 44.54 -1.31 -29.77
CA LEU A 220 45.23 -0.30 -28.98
C LEU A 220 46.42 -0.86 -28.21
N ARG A 221 46.26 -2.03 -27.59
CA ARG A 221 47.35 -2.74 -26.91
C ARG A 221 48.47 -3.10 -27.92
N GLY A 222 48.08 -3.53 -29.12
CA GLY A 222 49.03 -3.81 -30.21
C GLY A 222 49.88 -2.58 -30.59
N ILE A 223 49.20 -1.44 -30.81
CA ILE A 223 49.88 -0.17 -31.15
C ILE A 223 50.81 0.26 -30.03
N GLY A 224 50.36 0.25 -28.78
CA GLY A 224 51.16 0.60 -27.60
C GLY A 224 52.41 -0.30 -27.45
N SER A 225 52.24 -1.62 -27.62
CA SER A 225 53.33 -2.58 -27.56
C SER A 225 54.38 -2.40 -28.68
N ILE A 226 53.94 -2.04 -29.88
CA ILE A 226 54.84 -1.74 -31.00
C ILE A 226 55.61 -0.47 -30.69
N ALA A 227 54.97 0.61 -30.23
CA ALA A 227 55.61 1.87 -29.89
C ALA A 227 56.64 1.69 -28.74
N ASP A 228 56.28 0.93 -27.66
CA ASP A 228 57.20 0.61 -26.58
C ASP A 228 58.41 -0.19 -27.03
N ARG A 229 58.23 -1.17 -27.92
CA ARG A 229 59.31 -1.95 -28.53
C ARG A 229 60.21 -1.09 -29.40
N LEU A 230 59.64 -0.13 -30.15
CA LEU A 230 60.45 0.80 -30.98
C LEU A 230 61.32 1.71 -30.08
N ILE A 231 60.78 2.25 -29.01
CA ILE A 231 61.55 3.04 -28.03
C ILE A 231 62.68 2.19 -27.46
N ARG A 232 62.40 0.99 -26.92
CA ARG A 232 63.41 0.14 -26.29
C ARG A 232 64.53 -0.28 -27.25
N LYS A 233 64.23 -0.46 -28.57
CA LYS A 233 65.20 -0.97 -29.53
C LYS A 233 65.95 0.11 -30.33
N TYR A 234 65.32 1.29 -30.47
CA TYR A 234 65.82 2.31 -31.39
C TYR A 234 65.97 3.71 -30.78
N SER A 235 65.78 3.87 -29.46
CA SER A 235 65.87 5.18 -28.76
C SER A 235 67.18 5.90 -29.09
N ASP A 236 68.31 5.17 -29.16
CA ASP A 236 69.65 5.73 -29.49
C ASP A 236 69.78 6.09 -30.97
N LYS A 237 68.91 5.68 -31.89
CA LYS A 237 68.88 5.93 -33.29
C LYS A 237 67.88 6.96 -33.75
N LEU A 238 66.99 7.36 -32.84
CA LEU A 238 66.00 8.38 -33.07
C LEU A 238 66.48 9.70 -32.43
N ASP A 239 66.10 10.80 -33.02
CA ASP A 239 66.29 12.11 -32.47
C ASP A 239 65.29 12.32 -31.26
N ASP A 240 65.43 13.41 -30.51
CA ASP A 240 64.55 13.74 -29.35
C ASP A 240 63.12 13.86 -29.82
N GLU A 241 62.85 14.41 -30.99
CA GLU A 241 61.50 14.53 -31.54
C GLU A 241 60.87 13.15 -31.82
N GLY A 242 61.56 12.22 -32.43
CA GLY A 242 61.13 10.87 -32.69
C GLY A 242 60.79 10.09 -31.38
N ASN A 243 61.67 10.22 -30.39
CA ASN A 243 61.47 9.64 -29.08
C ASN A 243 60.22 10.24 -28.39
N ASN A 244 60.05 11.56 -28.47
CA ASN A 244 58.88 12.24 -27.90
C ASN A 244 57.58 11.81 -28.60
N GLN A 245 57.57 11.67 -29.93
CA GLN A 245 56.38 11.20 -30.66
C GLN A 245 55.99 9.77 -30.29
N LEU A 246 56.93 8.86 -30.11
CA LEU A 246 56.64 7.50 -29.65
C LEU A 246 56.12 7.47 -28.21
N ARG A 247 56.68 8.27 -27.33
CA ARG A 247 56.15 8.42 -25.93
C ARG A 247 54.73 8.97 -25.95
N LEU A 248 54.45 9.98 -26.75
CA LEU A 248 53.13 10.55 -26.93
C LEU A 248 52.13 9.50 -27.45
N LEU A 249 52.57 8.64 -28.39
CA LEU A 249 51.73 7.55 -28.90
C LEU A 249 51.36 6.55 -27.79
N ILE A 250 52.31 6.17 -26.93
CA ILE A 250 52.06 5.28 -25.80
C ILE A 250 51.05 5.92 -24.82
N VAL A 251 51.24 7.18 -24.47
CA VAL A 251 50.32 7.92 -23.57
C VAL A 251 48.92 7.98 -24.17
N ARG A 252 48.80 8.26 -25.48
CA ARG A 252 47.48 8.32 -26.15
C ARG A 252 46.80 6.96 -26.25
N THR A 253 47.51 5.88 -26.53
CA THR A 253 46.95 4.53 -26.57
C THR A 253 46.50 4.05 -25.18
N LYS A 254 47.29 4.34 -24.14
CA LYS A 254 46.92 4.08 -22.74
C LYS A 254 45.63 4.83 -22.36
N ARG A 255 45.58 6.13 -22.66
CA ARG A 255 44.41 6.97 -22.41
C ARG A 255 43.14 6.45 -23.10
N MET A 256 43.24 5.98 -24.38
CA MET A 256 42.11 5.37 -25.07
C MET A 256 41.66 4.06 -24.38
N SER A 257 42.57 3.25 -23.88
CA SER A 257 42.26 2.05 -23.11
C SER A 257 41.51 2.38 -21.84
N ASP A 258 42.02 3.35 -21.04
CA ASP A 258 41.39 3.80 -19.80
C ASP A 258 40.02 4.42 -20.06
N PHE A 259 39.83 5.09 -21.21
CA PHE A 259 38.55 5.63 -21.64
C PHE A 259 37.54 4.53 -21.93
N ILE A 260 37.92 3.48 -22.64
CA ILE A 260 37.07 2.32 -22.92
C ILE A 260 36.71 1.58 -21.62
N ASP A 261 37.65 1.45 -20.68
CA ASP A 261 37.41 0.88 -19.36
C ASP A 261 36.39 1.71 -18.54
N GLY A 262 36.47 3.03 -18.66
CA GLY A 262 35.51 3.95 -18.02
C GLY A 262 34.11 3.80 -18.60
N ILE A 263 33.93 3.64 -19.89
CA ILE A 263 32.64 3.40 -20.54
C ILE A 263 32.03 2.09 -20.06
N LEU A 264 32.82 1.01 -19.98
CA LEU A 264 32.36 -0.28 -19.48
C LEU A 264 31.85 -0.15 -18.02
N ARG A 265 32.68 0.43 -17.15
CA ARG A 265 32.29 0.66 -15.75
C ARG A 265 31.01 1.49 -15.63
N TYR A 266 30.88 2.51 -16.48
CA TYR A 266 29.64 3.31 -16.50
C TYR A 266 28.41 2.50 -16.95
N ALA A 267 28.56 1.60 -17.93
CA ALA A 267 27.49 0.73 -18.43
C ALA A 267 27.06 -0.33 -17.39
N GLU A 268 27.98 -0.78 -16.51
CA GLU A 268 27.72 -1.78 -15.47
C GLU A 268 27.00 -1.23 -14.23
N ILE A 269 27.03 0.10 -14.00
CA ILE A 269 26.39 0.71 -12.83
C ILE A 269 24.88 0.57 -12.94
N GLY A 270 24.25 0.00 -11.90
CA GLY A 270 22.79 -0.17 -11.79
C GLY A 270 22.30 -1.58 -12.12
N HIS A 271 23.16 -2.52 -12.49
CA HIS A 271 22.75 -3.83 -12.99
C HIS A 271 23.23 -5.04 -12.17
N VAL A 272 24.36 -4.93 -11.51
CA VAL A 272 24.78 -5.92 -10.51
C VAL A 272 24.24 -5.48 -9.19
N VAL A 273 23.19 -6.14 -8.69
CA VAL A 273 22.68 -5.91 -7.35
C VAL A 273 23.53 -6.77 -6.42
N GLU A 274 24.62 -6.22 -5.90
CA GLU A 274 25.27 -6.82 -4.74
C GLU A 274 24.38 -6.59 -3.52
N GLU A 275 24.42 -7.51 -2.57
CA GLU A 275 23.70 -7.32 -1.30
C GLU A 275 24.19 -6.04 -0.61
N GLN A 276 23.24 -5.18 -0.25
CA GLN A 276 23.53 -3.97 0.49
C GLN A 276 23.90 -4.32 1.93
N HIS A 277 25.11 -3.98 2.33
CA HIS A 277 25.62 -4.16 3.68
C HIS A 277 25.82 -2.83 4.40
N ASN A 278 25.95 -2.91 5.71
CA ASN A 278 26.40 -1.77 6.51
C ASN A 278 27.91 -1.58 6.30
N VAL A 279 28.30 -0.49 5.69
CA VAL A 279 29.68 -0.15 5.34
C VAL A 279 30.17 0.95 6.28
N ASP A 280 31.19 0.65 7.07
CA ASP A 280 31.92 1.66 7.84
C ASP A 280 32.77 2.51 6.90
N VAL A 281 32.39 3.80 6.78
CA VAL A 281 33.06 4.74 5.87
C VAL A 281 34.47 5.07 6.35
N ASN A 282 34.77 5.04 7.65
CA ASN A 282 36.13 5.26 8.16
C ASN A 282 37.08 4.16 7.72
N ALA A 283 36.65 2.89 7.87
CA ALA A 283 37.44 1.74 7.44
C ALA A 283 37.61 1.73 5.88
N LEU A 284 36.55 2.11 5.16
CA LEU A 284 36.60 2.22 3.70
C LEU A 284 37.61 3.28 3.24
N LEU A 285 37.59 4.47 3.86
CA LEU A 285 38.52 5.55 3.52
C LEU A 285 39.97 5.20 3.86
N ALA A 286 40.22 4.54 4.98
CA ALA A 286 41.56 4.07 5.35
C ALA A 286 42.15 3.13 4.29
N GLU A 287 41.31 2.21 3.77
CA GLU A 287 41.68 1.34 2.64
C GLU A 287 42.00 2.13 1.35
N ILE A 288 41.12 3.08 0.98
CA ILE A 288 41.29 3.90 -0.22
C ILE A 288 42.54 4.77 -0.14
N ILE A 289 42.80 5.42 1.02
CA ILE A 289 43.99 6.26 1.26
C ILE A 289 45.24 5.42 1.16
N GLY A 290 45.23 4.16 1.61
CA GLY A 290 46.37 3.24 1.49
C GLY A 290 46.62 2.76 0.02
N GLU A 291 45.62 2.80 -0.85
CA GLU A 291 45.73 2.37 -2.27
C GLU A 291 46.11 3.53 -3.20
N ILE A 292 45.67 4.75 -2.90
CA ILE A 292 45.98 5.94 -3.73
C ILE A 292 47.41 6.40 -3.45
N VAL A 293 48.17 6.62 -4.51
CA VAL A 293 49.49 7.28 -4.35
C VAL A 293 49.27 8.75 -4.02
N ILE A 294 49.34 9.07 -2.72
CA ILE A 294 49.26 10.43 -2.22
C ILE A 294 50.70 10.94 -2.06
N PRO A 295 51.09 12.05 -2.69
CA PRO A 295 52.43 12.61 -2.53
C PRO A 295 52.71 13.05 -1.08
N ASP A 296 53.95 12.98 -0.65
CA ASP A 296 54.35 13.30 0.75
C ASP A 296 54.02 14.74 1.20
N ASN A 297 53.80 15.64 0.25
CA ASN A 297 53.41 17.03 0.52
C ASN A 297 51.90 17.24 0.69
N PHE A 298 51.12 16.15 0.75
CA PHE A 298 49.65 16.20 0.96
C PHE A 298 49.31 15.87 2.43
N GLU A 299 48.29 16.56 2.94
CA GLU A 299 47.66 16.31 4.21
C GLU A 299 46.20 15.91 3.99
N VAL A 300 45.78 14.73 4.48
CA VAL A 300 44.39 14.27 4.45
C VAL A 300 43.80 14.37 5.85
N ILE A 301 42.76 15.17 6.00
CA ILE A 301 42.10 15.46 7.27
C ILE A 301 40.69 14.91 7.23
N ILE A 302 40.35 14.01 8.15
CA ILE A 302 38.97 13.59 8.43
C ILE A 302 38.49 14.46 9.59
N GLU A 303 37.58 15.38 9.35
CA GLU A 303 37.13 16.41 10.30
C GLU A 303 36.40 15.83 11.51
N GLN A 304 35.73 14.70 11.35
CA GLN A 304 34.97 14.00 12.39
C GLN A 304 34.78 12.53 12.03
N PRO A 305 34.47 11.63 13.00
CA PRO A 305 34.15 10.26 12.71
C PRO A 305 32.99 10.17 11.69
N LEU A 306 33.17 9.37 10.66
CA LEU A 306 32.19 9.23 9.58
C LEU A 306 31.19 8.11 9.90
N PRO A 307 29.96 8.22 9.39
CA PRO A 307 28.90 7.25 9.69
C PRO A 307 29.12 5.91 9.01
N THR A 308 28.42 4.90 9.51
CA THR A 308 28.15 3.67 8.76
C THR A 308 26.97 3.92 7.83
N VAL A 309 27.12 3.57 6.54
CA VAL A 309 26.07 3.73 5.53
C VAL A 309 25.68 2.37 4.96
N ARG A 310 24.40 2.23 4.59
CA ARG A 310 23.92 1.03 3.92
C ARG A 310 24.14 1.14 2.41
N GLY A 311 24.89 0.21 1.84
CA GLY A 311 25.17 0.22 0.41
C GLY A 311 26.09 -0.92 -0.03
N GLU A 312 26.35 -0.99 -1.33
CA GLU A 312 27.31 -1.90 -1.92
C GLU A 312 28.74 -1.33 -1.71
N ARG A 313 29.57 -2.07 -0.97
CA ARG A 313 30.92 -1.61 -0.60
C ARG A 313 31.75 -1.16 -1.79
N LEU A 314 31.69 -1.93 -2.92
CA LEU A 314 32.45 -1.62 -4.12
C LEU A 314 32.03 -0.29 -4.74
N ARG A 315 30.75 0.01 -4.79
CA ARG A 315 30.21 1.27 -5.34
C ARG A 315 30.57 2.47 -4.48
N LEU A 316 30.43 2.32 -3.15
CA LEU A 316 30.84 3.36 -2.22
C LEU A 316 32.35 3.62 -2.32
N LYS A 317 33.16 2.56 -2.42
CA LYS A 317 34.61 2.68 -2.68
C LYS A 317 34.87 3.49 -3.95
N GLN A 318 34.16 3.21 -5.02
CA GLN A 318 34.32 3.89 -6.30
C GLN A 318 33.96 5.39 -6.22
N VAL A 319 32.93 5.77 -5.46
CA VAL A 319 32.59 7.19 -5.24
C VAL A 319 33.73 7.92 -4.55
N PHE A 320 34.17 7.43 -3.40
CA PHE A 320 35.22 8.07 -2.62
C PHE A 320 36.55 8.06 -3.38
N GLN A 321 36.92 6.97 -4.02
CA GLN A 321 38.15 6.85 -4.80
C GLN A 321 38.22 7.85 -5.96
N ASN A 322 37.11 8.03 -6.71
CA ASN A 322 37.04 9.02 -7.78
C ASN A 322 37.21 10.45 -7.26
N LEU A 323 36.54 10.80 -6.15
CA LEU A 323 36.62 12.14 -5.59
C LEU A 323 37.99 12.42 -4.98
N LEU A 324 38.57 11.48 -4.22
CA LEU A 324 39.90 11.62 -3.63
C LEU A 324 41.00 11.66 -4.70
N SER A 325 40.93 10.81 -5.70
CA SER A 325 41.88 10.83 -6.85
C SER A 325 41.83 12.17 -7.59
N ASN A 326 40.61 12.74 -7.77
CA ASN A 326 40.48 14.07 -8.34
C ASN A 326 41.10 15.15 -7.44
N ALA A 327 40.87 15.11 -6.14
CA ALA A 327 41.46 16.06 -5.18
C ALA A 327 42.98 16.06 -5.21
N VAL A 328 43.63 14.87 -5.26
CA VAL A 328 45.07 14.75 -5.40
C VAL A 328 45.52 15.29 -6.75
N LYS A 329 44.83 14.94 -7.84
CA LYS A 329 45.22 15.23 -9.21
C LYS A 329 45.17 16.71 -9.58
N TYR A 330 44.18 17.43 -9.07
CA TYR A 330 43.91 18.84 -9.40
C TYR A 330 44.44 19.83 -8.37
N THR A 331 45.19 19.35 -7.36
CA THR A 331 45.91 20.22 -6.43
C THR A 331 47.31 20.53 -7.00
N ASP A 332 47.54 21.79 -7.31
CA ASP A 332 48.77 22.30 -7.88
C ASP A 332 49.64 23.09 -6.92
N LYS A 333 49.22 23.12 -5.64
CA LYS A 333 49.90 23.88 -4.57
C LYS A 333 51.07 23.11 -3.96
N PRO A 334 52.09 23.83 -3.43
CA PRO A 334 53.25 23.19 -2.78
C PRO A 334 52.88 22.28 -1.59
N LYS A 335 51.75 22.59 -0.93
CA LYS A 335 51.17 21.78 0.14
C LYS A 335 49.74 21.48 -0.21
N GLY A 336 49.46 20.23 -0.59
CA GLY A 336 48.11 19.75 -0.86
C GLY A 336 47.36 19.50 0.45
N GLN A 337 46.09 19.87 0.49
CA GLN A 337 45.20 19.59 1.62
C GLN A 337 43.88 19.04 1.14
N ILE A 338 43.44 17.91 1.69
CA ILE A 338 42.17 17.29 1.43
C ILE A 338 41.41 17.17 2.75
N LYS A 339 40.23 17.75 2.85
CA LYS A 339 39.35 17.65 4.02
C LYS A 339 38.14 16.82 3.70
N ILE A 340 37.81 15.87 4.56
CA ILE A 340 36.64 14.98 4.40
C ILE A 340 35.74 15.20 5.59
N GLY A 341 34.50 15.61 5.34
CA GLY A 341 33.48 15.86 6.36
C GLY A 341 32.18 15.11 6.07
N CYS A 342 31.35 15.01 7.08
CA CYS A 342 30.00 14.47 6.96
C CYS A 342 29.05 15.17 7.92
N THR A 343 27.88 15.56 7.44
CA THR A 343 26.80 16.12 8.26
C THR A 343 25.49 15.40 7.98
N GLU A 344 24.57 15.40 8.94
CA GLU A 344 23.22 14.85 8.74
C GLU A 344 22.31 16.00 8.29
N GLU A 345 21.58 15.78 7.19
CA GLU A 345 20.66 16.77 6.64
C GLU A 345 19.42 16.06 6.03
N ASN A 346 18.21 16.37 6.53
CA ASN A 346 16.92 15.88 5.99
C ASN A 346 16.84 14.35 5.81
N GLY A 347 17.39 13.56 6.71
CA GLY A 347 17.38 12.09 6.63
C GLY A 347 18.45 11.49 5.71
N PHE A 348 19.38 12.32 5.24
CA PHE A 348 20.53 11.93 4.44
C PHE A 348 21.83 12.24 5.18
N TRP A 349 22.86 11.45 4.89
CA TRP A 349 24.24 11.78 5.18
C TRP A 349 24.79 12.62 4.03
N LYS A 350 25.19 13.87 4.31
CA LYS A 350 25.83 14.79 3.36
C LYS A 350 27.34 14.74 3.59
N PHE A 351 28.05 14.13 2.65
CA PHE A 351 29.49 14.06 2.62
C PHE A 351 30.09 15.25 1.90
N SER A 352 31.22 15.73 2.34
CA SER A 352 32.03 16.76 1.69
C SER A 352 33.47 16.29 1.52
N ILE A 353 34.03 16.53 0.33
CA ILE A 353 35.45 16.31 0.04
C ILE A 353 35.98 17.60 -0.55
N ALA A 354 36.76 18.32 0.24
CA ALA A 354 37.33 19.60 -0.11
C ALA A 354 38.83 19.48 -0.43
N ASP A 355 39.24 20.09 -1.54
CA ASP A 355 40.65 20.27 -1.91
C ASP A 355 41.02 21.75 -1.92
N ASN A 356 42.31 22.03 -1.79
CA ASN A 356 42.87 23.39 -1.93
C ASN A 356 43.48 23.62 -3.32
N GLY A 357 43.01 22.93 -4.36
CA GLY A 357 43.60 22.95 -5.70
C GLY A 357 43.26 24.20 -6.53
N CYS A 358 43.35 24.05 -7.85
CA CYS A 358 43.16 25.14 -8.81
C CYS A 358 41.73 25.70 -8.89
N GLY A 359 40.72 24.99 -8.33
CA GLY A 359 39.33 25.38 -8.38
C GLY A 359 38.69 25.28 -9.78
N ILE A 360 37.38 25.48 -9.81
CA ILE A 360 36.52 25.30 -10.99
C ILE A 360 35.72 26.59 -11.23
N LYS A 361 35.63 27.04 -12.46
CA LYS A 361 34.78 28.19 -12.83
C LYS A 361 33.29 27.77 -12.75
N GLU A 362 32.44 28.64 -12.29
CA GLU A 362 31.02 28.39 -12.05
C GLU A 362 30.27 27.88 -13.31
N ASN A 363 30.61 28.36 -14.49
CA ASN A 363 30.01 27.95 -15.75
C ASN A 363 30.28 26.46 -16.13
N TYR A 364 31.13 25.77 -15.39
CA TYR A 364 31.44 24.35 -15.58
C TYR A 364 30.80 23.44 -14.48
N PHE A 365 30.19 23.95 -13.44
CA PHE A 365 29.66 23.12 -12.31
C PHE A 365 28.69 22.03 -12.78
N GLY A 366 27.81 22.33 -13.74
CA GLY A 366 26.93 21.31 -14.31
C GLY A 366 27.66 20.36 -15.27
N LYS A 367 28.59 20.92 -16.05
CA LYS A 367 29.25 20.19 -17.12
C LYS A 367 30.26 19.12 -16.66
N ILE A 368 30.90 19.33 -15.50
CA ILE A 368 31.91 18.38 -14.99
C ILE A 368 31.36 16.99 -14.67
N PHE A 369 30.03 16.90 -14.48
CA PHE A 369 29.32 15.63 -14.25
C PHE A 369 28.78 14.99 -15.53
N GLU A 370 28.95 15.66 -16.70
CA GLU A 370 28.61 15.08 -17.99
C GLU A 370 29.72 14.13 -18.45
N ILE A 371 29.35 13.13 -19.23
CA ILE A 371 30.28 12.11 -19.73
C ILE A 371 31.31 12.76 -20.66
N PHE A 372 32.58 12.42 -20.48
CA PHE A 372 33.71 12.89 -21.33
C PHE A 372 34.10 14.36 -21.18
N GLN A 373 33.63 15.05 -20.16
CA GLN A 373 34.05 16.44 -19.90
C GLN A 373 35.35 16.49 -19.09
N THR A 374 36.30 17.27 -19.56
CA THR A 374 37.57 17.58 -18.89
C THR A 374 37.86 19.08 -19.03
N LEU A 375 38.23 19.74 -17.91
CA LEU A 375 38.47 21.18 -17.87
C LEU A 375 39.90 21.59 -18.29
N THR A 376 40.85 20.68 -18.20
CA THR A 376 42.27 20.90 -18.58
C THR A 376 42.50 20.51 -20.00
N SER A 377 43.48 21.24 -20.66
CA SER A 377 43.89 20.89 -22.01
C SER A 377 44.28 19.41 -22.08
N ARG A 378 43.80 18.72 -23.13
CA ARG A 378 43.92 17.26 -23.34
C ARG A 378 45.32 16.69 -23.22
N ASP A 379 46.34 17.52 -23.25
CA ASP A 379 47.77 17.12 -23.26
C ASP A 379 48.44 17.24 -21.88
N LYS A 380 47.80 17.88 -20.87
CA LYS A 380 48.45 18.16 -19.58
C LYS A 380 47.99 17.25 -18.42
N THR A 381 46.90 16.51 -18.55
CA THR A 381 46.38 15.68 -17.44
C THR A 381 45.76 14.37 -17.98
N GLU A 382 46.20 13.25 -17.38
CA GLU A 382 45.66 11.91 -17.66
C GLU A 382 44.22 11.77 -17.03
N SER A 383 43.17 12.38 -17.63
CA SER A 383 41.80 12.20 -17.16
C SER A 383 40.89 11.78 -18.31
N THR A 384 40.04 10.79 -18.02
CA THR A 384 39.07 10.23 -18.98
C THR A 384 37.75 11.04 -19.02
N GLY A 385 37.50 11.90 -18.05
CA GLY A 385 36.22 12.63 -17.90
C GLY A 385 35.03 11.74 -17.56
N ILE A 386 35.26 10.53 -17.02
CA ILE A 386 34.20 9.57 -16.65
C ILE A 386 34.03 9.47 -15.13
N GLY A 387 35.07 9.79 -14.36
CA GLY A 387 35.03 9.60 -12.88
C GLY A 387 33.89 10.30 -12.17
N LEU A 388 33.68 11.59 -12.46
CA LEU A 388 32.56 12.34 -11.84
C LEU A 388 31.18 11.91 -12.35
N THR A 389 31.09 11.47 -13.58
CA THR A 389 29.84 10.89 -14.14
C THR A 389 29.48 9.58 -13.43
N ILE A 390 30.50 8.75 -13.12
CA ILE A 390 30.33 7.53 -12.30
C ILE A 390 29.83 7.90 -10.90
N VAL A 391 30.44 8.88 -10.26
CA VAL A 391 30.01 9.38 -8.94
C VAL A 391 28.54 9.79 -8.98
N LYS A 392 28.16 10.62 -9.96
CA LYS A 392 26.79 11.07 -10.16
C LYS A 392 25.82 9.89 -10.31
N LYS A 393 26.13 8.95 -11.19
CA LYS A 393 25.27 7.79 -11.46
C LYS A 393 25.10 6.89 -10.24
N ILE A 394 26.18 6.65 -9.45
CA ILE A 394 26.10 5.85 -8.24
C ILE A 394 25.28 6.58 -7.16
N VAL A 395 25.52 7.87 -6.92
CA VAL A 395 24.80 8.65 -5.94
C VAL A 395 23.31 8.74 -6.27
N GLU A 396 22.96 8.98 -7.53
CA GLU A 396 21.57 8.99 -8.01
C GLU A 396 20.89 7.62 -7.86
N LEU A 397 21.62 6.51 -8.05
CA LEU A 397 21.12 5.15 -7.81
C LEU A 397 20.67 4.93 -6.35
N TYR A 398 21.36 5.56 -5.41
CA TYR A 398 20.99 5.56 -3.98
C TYR A 398 19.94 6.65 -3.62
N GLY A 399 19.40 7.36 -4.62
CA GLY A 399 18.42 8.45 -4.39
C GLY A 399 19.04 9.72 -3.81
N GLY A 400 20.36 9.85 -3.85
CA GLY A 400 21.10 11.01 -3.41
C GLY A 400 21.29 12.07 -4.51
N LYS A 401 22.04 13.13 -4.15
CA LYS A 401 22.43 14.22 -5.07
C LYS A 401 23.92 14.47 -4.94
N VAL A 402 24.56 14.96 -6.04
CA VAL A 402 25.95 15.36 -6.08
C VAL A 402 26.06 16.76 -6.66
N TRP A 403 26.92 17.59 -6.07
CA TRP A 403 27.20 18.94 -6.58
C TRP A 403 28.61 19.40 -6.16
N VAL A 404 29.03 20.56 -6.63
CA VAL A 404 30.31 21.17 -6.32
C VAL A 404 30.13 22.61 -5.93
N GLU A 405 30.94 23.08 -4.98
CA GLU A 405 31.16 24.49 -4.67
C GLU A 405 32.66 24.76 -4.83
N SER A 406 33.00 25.76 -5.61
CA SER A 406 34.42 25.98 -5.94
C SER A 406 34.68 27.44 -6.28
N LYS A 407 35.89 27.87 -6.00
CA LYS A 407 36.41 29.18 -6.40
C LYS A 407 37.79 29.02 -7.00
N VAL A 408 37.99 29.65 -8.15
CA VAL A 408 39.25 29.57 -8.90
C VAL A 408 40.43 30.00 -8.01
N ASN A 409 41.49 29.18 -7.98
CA ASN A 409 42.70 29.29 -7.17
C ASN A 409 42.51 29.14 -5.61
N GLU A 410 41.30 28.86 -5.18
CA GLU A 410 41.04 28.58 -3.74
C GLU A 410 40.81 27.10 -3.47
N GLY A 411 40.31 26.36 -4.44
CA GLY A 411 40.04 24.92 -4.37
C GLY A 411 38.58 24.59 -4.69
N SER A 412 38.21 23.32 -4.49
CA SER A 412 36.85 22.82 -4.74
C SER A 412 36.37 21.96 -3.56
N THR A 413 35.07 21.99 -3.31
CA THR A 413 34.41 21.09 -2.37
C THR A 413 33.32 20.34 -3.12
N PHE A 414 33.49 19.05 -3.22
CA PHE A 414 32.48 18.16 -3.79
C PHE A 414 31.58 17.64 -2.68
N PHE A 415 30.28 17.77 -2.88
CA PHE A 415 29.26 17.28 -1.96
C PHE A 415 28.47 16.16 -2.60
N PHE A 416 28.11 15.17 -1.81
CA PHE A 416 27.13 14.18 -2.21
C PHE A 416 26.32 13.70 -1.01
N THR A 417 25.09 13.20 -1.27
CA THR A 417 24.20 12.70 -0.22
C THR A 417 23.93 11.21 -0.41
N LEU A 418 23.88 10.49 0.72
CA LEU A 418 23.43 9.09 0.77
C LEU A 418 22.31 8.97 1.79
N PRO A 419 21.27 8.14 1.54
CA PRO A 419 20.18 7.98 2.50
C PRO A 419 20.69 7.36 3.80
N LYS A 420 20.19 7.85 4.91
CA LYS A 420 20.42 7.23 6.21
C LYS A 420 19.69 5.88 6.25
N ALA A 421 20.36 4.83 6.71
CA ALA A 421 19.71 3.54 6.91
C ALA A 421 18.52 3.74 7.86
N LYS A 422 17.30 3.36 7.44
CA LYS A 422 16.16 3.32 8.36
C LYS A 422 16.52 2.39 9.50
N SER A 423 16.41 2.88 10.73
CA SER A 423 16.52 2.03 11.92
C SER A 423 15.42 0.95 11.83
N GLN A 424 15.74 -0.29 12.18
CA GLN A 424 14.79 -1.45 12.17
C GLN A 424 13.53 -1.26 13.05
N GLY A 425 13.25 -0.03 13.52
CA GLY A 425 12.10 0.33 14.35
C GLY A 425 10.87 0.89 13.62
N ASP A 426 10.99 1.31 12.35
CA ASP A 426 9.92 2.04 11.64
C ASP A 426 9.01 1.15 10.76
N GLU A 427 9.16 -0.16 10.80
CA GLU A 427 8.24 -1.10 10.11
C GLU A 427 7.03 -1.52 10.97
N LYS A 428 6.56 -0.67 11.90
CA LYS A 428 5.27 -0.91 12.57
C LYS A 428 4.28 0.17 12.19
N CYS A 429 3.16 -0.31 11.64
CA CYS A 429 1.90 0.38 11.34
C CYS A 429 1.76 1.00 9.94
N HIS A 430 1.41 0.14 8.98
CA HIS A 430 0.29 0.45 8.09
C HIS A 430 -0.40 -0.89 7.79
N CYS A 431 -1.33 -1.25 8.70
CA CYS A 431 -2.44 -2.17 8.43
C CYS A 431 -3.66 -1.35 8.05
#